data_6eae9063e59991822774f8499d4eca8c
#
_entry.id   6eae9063e59991822774f8499d4eca8c
#
_cell.length_a   1.000
_cell.length_b   1.000
_cell.length_c   1.000
_cell.angle_alpha   90.00
_cell.angle_beta   90.00
_cell.angle_gamma   90.00
#
_symmetry.space_group_name_H-M   'P 1'
#
loop_
_entity.id
_entity.type
_entity.pdbx_description
1 polymer ?
#
loop_
_entity_poly.entity_id
_entity_poly.type
_entity_poly.pdbx_seq_one_letter_code
_entity_poly.pdbx_strand_id
1 'polypeptide(L)'
;MMTGLRQRKKEQTRRRIAEVALRLFDERGYDAVTVNEIAEAAGVAKVTLFSYFPTKDCLVLEGVQDDTAGVVAGRRPGQPPLDALREHYRAFAARGADGVDVRHLLTQVRVISATPALMAGVYQAHMGQRYELAAALAAAFAEEAAGNGTAAAGAAVTGDEGGTGDPAGDLLARIVAGQITATLTTLQEAFFQRLASGMPLEEAGRLLADDVELAFDLLENGLKPKNGDKS
;
A
#
# COMPACT_ATOMS: atom_id res chain seq x y z
N MET A 1 -6.89 -1.05 -32.23
CA MET A 1 -7.92 -1.77 -31.44
C MET A 1 -7.53 -3.19 -30.96
N MET A 2 -6.43 -3.80 -31.42
CA MET A 2 -6.03 -5.17 -31.01
C MET A 2 -5.32 -5.23 -29.63
N THR A 3 -4.78 -4.13 -29.12
CA THR A 3 -4.04 -4.05 -27.85
C THR A 3 -4.93 -4.33 -26.63
N GLY A 4 -6.18 -3.87 -26.64
CA GLY A 4 -7.09 -4.04 -25.51
C GLY A 4 -7.58 -5.48 -25.26
N LEU A 5 -7.75 -6.28 -26.31
CA LEU A 5 -8.21 -7.67 -26.18
C LEU A 5 -7.11 -8.58 -25.60
N ARG A 6 -5.87 -8.35 -26.01
CA ARG A 6 -4.70 -9.10 -25.52
C ARG A 6 -4.43 -8.76 -24.05
N GLN A 7 -4.55 -7.49 -23.68
CA GLN A 7 -4.40 -7.04 -22.30
C GLN A 7 -5.50 -7.62 -21.39
N ARG A 8 -6.76 -7.59 -21.82
CA ARG A 8 -7.87 -8.20 -21.08
C ARG A 8 -7.69 -9.70 -20.86
N LYS A 9 -7.24 -10.45 -21.90
CA LYS A 9 -6.95 -11.89 -21.77
C LYS A 9 -5.79 -12.14 -20.79
N LYS A 10 -4.76 -11.29 -20.81
CA LYS A 10 -3.62 -11.38 -19.89
C LYS A 10 -4.10 -11.20 -18.45
N GLU A 11 -4.88 -10.15 -18.19
CA GLU A 11 -5.43 -9.86 -16.88
C GLU A 11 -6.38 -10.97 -16.38
N GLN A 12 -7.26 -11.47 -17.25
CA GLN A 12 -8.15 -12.59 -16.92
C GLN A 12 -7.37 -13.86 -16.55
N THR A 13 -6.28 -14.17 -17.28
CA THR A 13 -5.43 -15.33 -16.96
C THR A 13 -4.72 -15.13 -15.63
N ARG A 14 -4.18 -13.92 -15.37
CA ARG A 14 -3.54 -13.56 -14.11
C ARG A 14 -4.48 -13.75 -12.92
N ARG A 15 -5.68 -13.18 -13.00
CA ARG A 15 -6.71 -13.30 -11.95
C ARG A 15 -7.07 -14.77 -11.70
N ARG A 16 -7.32 -15.56 -12.75
CA ARG A 16 -7.65 -16.99 -12.62
C ARG A 16 -6.55 -17.77 -11.90
N ILE A 17 -5.28 -17.51 -12.20
CA ILE A 17 -4.15 -18.18 -11.55
C ILE A 17 -4.14 -17.83 -10.05
N ALA A 18 -4.30 -16.56 -9.70
CA ALA A 18 -4.32 -16.10 -8.31
C ALA A 18 -5.53 -16.70 -7.53
N GLU A 19 -6.73 -16.72 -8.11
CA GLU A 19 -7.93 -17.31 -7.50
C GLU A 19 -7.76 -18.81 -7.22
N VAL A 20 -7.21 -19.55 -8.18
CA VAL A 20 -6.94 -20.99 -8.02
C VAL A 20 -5.90 -21.23 -6.95
N ALA A 21 -4.82 -20.46 -6.94
CA ALA A 21 -3.77 -20.57 -5.94
C ALA A 21 -4.31 -20.30 -4.54
N LEU A 22 -5.04 -19.19 -4.36
CA LEU A 22 -5.60 -18.80 -3.06
C LEU A 22 -6.57 -19.86 -2.51
N ARG A 23 -7.43 -20.42 -3.37
CA ARG A 23 -8.34 -21.51 -2.99
C ARG A 23 -7.56 -22.74 -2.52
N LEU A 24 -6.55 -23.18 -3.26
CA LEU A 24 -5.73 -24.34 -2.87
C LEU A 24 -4.98 -24.10 -1.57
N PHE A 25 -4.45 -22.91 -1.35
CA PHE A 25 -3.78 -22.52 -0.11
C PHE A 25 -4.74 -22.52 1.09
N ASP A 26 -5.96 -22.05 0.90
CA ASP A 26 -6.99 -22.06 1.94
C ASP A 26 -7.44 -23.48 2.31
N GLU A 27 -7.61 -24.36 1.31
CA GLU A 27 -8.06 -25.75 1.50
C GLU A 27 -6.98 -26.65 2.13
N ARG A 28 -5.70 -26.44 1.80
CA ARG A 28 -4.63 -27.40 2.07
C ARG A 28 -3.45 -26.82 2.84
N GLY A 29 -3.44 -25.52 3.07
CA GLY A 29 -2.31 -24.78 3.61
C GLY A 29 -1.28 -24.38 2.55
N TYR A 30 -0.63 -23.25 2.79
CA TYR A 30 0.34 -22.69 1.85
C TYR A 30 1.48 -23.66 1.54
N ASP A 31 2.12 -24.25 2.56
CA ASP A 31 3.32 -25.08 2.38
C ASP A 31 3.05 -26.39 1.63
N ALA A 32 1.85 -26.96 1.80
CA ALA A 32 1.47 -28.23 1.18
C ALA A 32 1.15 -28.16 -0.32
N VAL A 33 0.94 -26.95 -0.87
CA VAL A 33 0.58 -26.76 -2.27
C VAL A 33 1.79 -26.39 -3.10
N THR A 34 2.01 -27.09 -4.21
CA THR A 34 3.12 -26.82 -5.13
C THR A 34 2.68 -25.93 -6.29
N VAL A 35 3.64 -25.21 -6.90
CA VAL A 35 3.39 -24.40 -8.11
C VAL A 35 2.92 -25.26 -9.29
N ASN A 36 3.35 -26.54 -9.37
CA ASN A 36 2.89 -27.46 -10.42
C ASN A 36 1.39 -27.75 -10.30
N GLU A 37 0.91 -28.04 -9.09
CA GLU A 37 -0.52 -28.27 -8.82
C GLU A 37 -1.37 -27.04 -9.13
N ILE A 38 -0.86 -25.84 -8.82
CA ILE A 38 -1.53 -24.58 -9.14
C ILE A 38 -1.61 -24.40 -10.66
N ALA A 39 -0.52 -24.61 -11.39
CA ALA A 39 -0.48 -24.48 -12.84
C ALA A 39 -1.46 -25.46 -13.52
N GLU A 40 -1.48 -26.72 -13.08
CA GLU A 40 -2.40 -27.75 -13.56
C GLU A 40 -3.85 -27.37 -13.29
N ALA A 41 -4.18 -26.99 -12.05
CA ALA A 41 -5.53 -26.59 -11.65
C ALA A 41 -6.00 -25.32 -12.36
N ALA A 42 -5.09 -24.39 -12.66
CA ALA A 42 -5.36 -23.17 -13.43
C ALA A 42 -5.39 -23.42 -14.96
N GLY A 43 -5.06 -24.62 -15.43
CA GLY A 43 -5.02 -24.95 -16.86
C GLY A 43 -3.96 -24.17 -17.64
N VAL A 44 -2.80 -23.93 -17.04
CA VAL A 44 -1.67 -23.21 -17.67
C VAL A 44 -0.37 -24.01 -17.55
N ALA A 45 0.57 -23.77 -18.46
CA ALA A 45 1.91 -24.34 -18.30
C ALA A 45 2.64 -23.64 -17.12
N LYS A 46 3.51 -24.36 -16.39
CA LYS A 46 4.33 -23.82 -15.32
C LYS A 46 5.14 -22.57 -15.73
N VAL A 47 5.70 -22.58 -16.93
CA VAL A 47 6.42 -21.42 -17.49
C VAL A 47 5.49 -20.22 -17.65
N THR A 48 4.26 -20.45 -18.05
CA THR A 48 3.24 -19.41 -18.15
C THR A 48 2.90 -18.84 -16.77
N LEU A 49 2.73 -19.68 -15.74
CA LEU A 49 2.50 -19.22 -14.38
C LEU A 49 3.64 -18.31 -13.91
N PHE A 50 4.90 -18.72 -14.07
CA PHE A 50 6.05 -17.91 -13.68
C PHE A 50 6.23 -16.61 -14.48
N SER A 51 5.67 -16.52 -15.68
CA SER A 51 5.62 -15.25 -16.43
C SER A 51 4.67 -14.22 -15.85
N TYR A 52 3.69 -14.65 -15.04
CA TYR A 52 2.74 -13.79 -14.31
C TYR A 52 3.17 -13.56 -12.86
N PHE A 53 3.69 -14.60 -12.20
CA PHE A 53 4.04 -14.61 -10.78
C PHE A 53 5.44 -15.21 -10.59
N PRO A 54 6.46 -14.38 -10.45
CA PRO A 54 7.86 -14.84 -10.36
C PRO A 54 8.13 -15.81 -9.21
N THR A 55 7.40 -15.67 -8.11
CA THR A 55 7.52 -16.55 -6.93
C THR A 55 6.14 -17.06 -6.50
N LYS A 56 6.13 -18.09 -5.65
CA LYS A 56 4.90 -18.62 -5.05
C LYS A 56 4.21 -17.58 -4.15
N ASP A 57 5.00 -16.76 -3.45
CA ASP A 57 4.49 -15.72 -2.56
C ASP A 57 3.72 -14.64 -3.34
N CYS A 58 4.17 -14.29 -4.55
CA CYS A 58 3.49 -13.33 -5.41
C CYS A 58 2.05 -13.72 -5.74
N LEU A 59 1.70 -15.02 -5.68
CA LEU A 59 0.34 -15.51 -5.90
C LEU A 59 -0.64 -15.09 -4.80
N VAL A 60 -0.13 -14.78 -3.62
CA VAL A 60 -0.92 -14.38 -2.45
C VAL A 60 -0.75 -12.90 -2.13
N LEU A 61 0.48 -12.39 -2.28
CA LEU A 61 0.82 -11.00 -1.88
C LEU A 61 0.43 -9.95 -2.92
N GLU A 62 -0.13 -10.36 -4.06
CA GLU A 62 -0.59 -9.42 -5.07
C GLU A 62 -1.73 -8.53 -4.54
N GLY A 63 -1.61 -7.23 -4.76
CA GLY A 63 -2.60 -6.25 -4.31
C GLY A 63 -2.58 -5.94 -2.81
N VAL A 64 -1.65 -6.52 -2.05
CA VAL A 64 -1.46 -6.19 -0.63
C VAL A 64 -0.74 -4.85 -0.47
N GLN A 65 -0.04 -4.40 -1.50
CA GLN A 65 0.76 -3.18 -1.47
C GLN A 65 0.03 -2.01 -2.11
N ASP A 66 0.13 -0.84 -1.49
CA ASP A 66 -0.34 0.43 -2.03
C ASP A 66 0.85 1.31 -2.42
N ASP A 67 0.79 1.99 -3.55
CA ASP A 67 1.87 2.85 -4.06
C ASP A 67 1.81 4.25 -3.42
N THR A 68 2.01 4.33 -2.10
CA THR A 68 2.04 5.60 -1.36
C THR A 68 3.14 6.55 -1.85
N ALA A 69 4.29 6.01 -2.24
CA ALA A 69 5.39 6.80 -2.80
C ALA A 69 5.01 7.41 -4.15
N GLY A 70 4.35 6.64 -5.02
CA GLY A 70 3.84 7.13 -6.29
C GLY A 70 2.75 8.19 -6.13
N VAL A 71 1.87 8.06 -5.13
CA VAL A 71 0.88 9.10 -4.80
C VAL A 71 1.57 10.42 -4.42
N VAL A 72 2.60 10.37 -3.56
CA VAL A 72 3.37 11.56 -3.17
C VAL A 72 4.13 12.14 -4.35
N ALA A 73 4.80 11.33 -5.15
CA ALA A 73 5.56 11.78 -6.32
C ALA A 73 4.65 12.36 -7.42
N GLY A 74 3.45 11.80 -7.59
CA GLY A 74 2.47 12.24 -8.60
C GLY A 74 1.55 13.37 -8.14
N ARG A 75 1.77 13.98 -6.98
CA ARG A 75 0.95 15.08 -6.44
C ARG A 75 0.99 16.32 -7.35
N ARG A 76 -0.03 17.15 -7.24
CA ARG A 76 -0.07 18.42 -7.97
C ARG A 76 1.07 19.35 -7.48
N PRO A 77 1.65 20.19 -8.36
CA PRO A 77 2.62 21.19 -7.95
C PRO A 77 2.07 22.06 -6.81
N GLY A 78 2.83 22.19 -5.71
CA GLY A 78 2.42 22.96 -4.52
C GLY A 78 1.41 22.25 -3.60
N GLN A 79 0.99 21.03 -3.91
CA GLN A 79 0.13 20.26 -3.03
C GLN A 79 0.98 19.61 -1.93
N PRO A 80 0.63 19.77 -0.63
CA PRO A 80 1.30 19.08 0.46
C PRO A 80 1.22 17.55 0.27
N PRO A 81 2.29 16.79 0.58
CA PRO A 81 2.30 15.33 0.44
C PRO A 81 1.17 14.63 1.21
N LEU A 82 0.87 15.12 2.42
CA LEU A 82 -0.15 14.54 3.28
C LEU A 82 -1.56 14.75 2.71
N ASP A 83 -1.83 15.91 2.07
CA ASP A 83 -3.09 16.17 1.38
C ASP A 83 -3.30 15.25 0.19
N ALA A 84 -2.23 14.98 -0.58
CA ALA A 84 -2.30 14.05 -1.70
C ALA A 84 -2.65 12.62 -1.24
N LEU A 85 -2.05 12.16 -0.15
CA LEU A 85 -2.36 10.87 0.46
C LEU A 85 -3.79 10.86 1.01
N ARG A 86 -4.22 11.90 1.74
CA ARG A 86 -5.59 12.02 2.25
C ARG A 86 -6.62 11.95 1.12
N GLU A 87 -6.43 12.69 0.03
CA GLU A 87 -7.31 12.63 -1.14
C GLU A 87 -7.36 11.21 -1.75
N HIS A 88 -6.21 10.55 -1.86
CA HIS A 88 -6.11 9.19 -2.39
C HIS A 88 -6.93 8.18 -1.55
N TYR A 89 -6.72 8.16 -0.22
CA TYR A 89 -7.40 7.23 0.67
C TYR A 89 -8.88 7.55 0.85
N ARG A 90 -9.25 8.83 0.84
CA ARG A 90 -10.66 9.26 0.79
C ARG A 90 -11.35 8.76 -0.48
N ALA A 91 -10.71 8.90 -1.63
CA ALA A 91 -11.23 8.39 -2.90
C ALA A 91 -11.28 6.85 -2.92
N PHE A 92 -10.34 6.17 -2.26
CA PHE A 92 -10.36 4.72 -2.08
C PHE A 92 -11.58 4.30 -1.24
N ALA A 93 -11.80 4.90 -0.08
CA ALA A 93 -12.93 4.61 0.80
C ALA A 93 -14.28 4.92 0.12
N ALA A 94 -14.36 6.02 -0.65
CA ALA A 94 -15.57 6.44 -1.36
C ALA A 94 -15.93 5.54 -2.56
N ARG A 95 -14.97 4.80 -3.15
CA ARG A 95 -15.26 3.84 -4.24
C ARG A 95 -16.16 2.69 -3.79
N GLY A 96 -16.26 2.46 -2.50
CA GLY A 96 -17.16 1.48 -1.91
C GLY A 96 -16.87 0.04 -2.34
N ALA A 97 -17.94 -0.75 -2.30
CA ALA A 97 -17.91 -2.20 -2.53
C ALA A 97 -17.82 -2.62 -4.00
N ASP A 98 -17.83 -1.68 -4.95
CA ASP A 98 -17.91 -2.01 -6.39
C ASP A 98 -16.71 -2.84 -6.85
N GLY A 99 -16.98 -4.12 -7.14
CA GLY A 99 -15.98 -5.04 -7.67
C GLY A 99 -15.05 -5.69 -6.63
N VAL A 100 -15.23 -5.45 -5.33
CA VAL A 100 -14.45 -6.09 -4.27
C VAL A 100 -15.08 -7.43 -3.88
N ASP A 101 -14.37 -8.52 -4.11
CA ASP A 101 -14.72 -9.83 -3.58
C ASP A 101 -14.24 -9.97 -2.13
N VAL A 102 -15.14 -9.67 -1.18
CA VAL A 102 -14.85 -9.77 0.27
C VAL A 102 -14.39 -11.16 0.67
N ARG A 103 -14.97 -12.21 0.07
CA ARG A 103 -14.58 -13.58 0.38
C ARG A 103 -13.13 -13.84 -0.03
N HIS A 104 -12.76 -13.41 -1.23
CA HIS A 104 -11.38 -13.50 -1.71
C HIS A 104 -10.43 -12.75 -0.77
N LEU A 105 -10.77 -11.52 -0.41
CA LEU A 105 -9.97 -10.66 0.47
C LEU A 105 -9.77 -11.31 1.86
N LEU A 106 -10.85 -11.77 2.50
CA LEU A 106 -10.76 -12.43 3.82
C LEU A 106 -9.99 -13.75 3.74
N THR A 107 -10.12 -14.50 2.64
CA THR A 107 -9.35 -15.72 2.43
C THR A 107 -7.87 -15.40 2.29
N GLN A 108 -7.51 -14.36 1.54
CA GLN A 108 -6.13 -13.89 1.40
C GLN A 108 -5.52 -13.51 2.76
N VAL A 109 -6.23 -12.70 3.55
CA VAL A 109 -5.80 -12.32 4.92
C VAL A 109 -5.59 -13.56 5.79
N ARG A 110 -6.53 -14.52 5.75
CA ARG A 110 -6.42 -15.76 6.52
C ARG A 110 -5.21 -16.59 6.13
N VAL A 111 -4.97 -16.79 4.83
CA VAL A 111 -3.80 -17.55 4.33
C VAL A 111 -2.50 -16.86 4.71
N ILE A 112 -2.41 -15.54 4.57
CA ILE A 112 -1.23 -14.75 4.97
C ILE A 112 -0.99 -14.90 6.47
N SER A 113 -2.00 -14.65 7.30
CA SER A 113 -1.88 -14.68 8.77
C SER A 113 -1.54 -16.07 9.33
N ALA A 114 -1.97 -17.13 8.64
CA ALA A 114 -1.67 -18.51 9.02
C ALA A 114 -0.25 -18.96 8.59
N THR A 115 0.46 -18.19 7.75
CA THR A 115 1.73 -18.59 7.14
C THR A 115 2.87 -17.65 7.56
N PRO A 116 3.78 -18.06 8.47
CA PRO A 116 4.86 -17.20 8.95
C PRO A 116 5.77 -16.65 7.83
N ALA A 117 6.04 -17.45 6.79
CA ALA A 117 6.82 -16.99 5.64
C ALA A 117 6.15 -15.85 4.87
N LEU A 118 4.82 -15.92 4.64
CA LEU A 118 4.06 -14.86 4.00
C LEU A 118 3.98 -13.61 4.89
N MET A 119 3.79 -13.76 6.20
CA MET A 119 3.85 -12.64 7.15
C MET A 119 5.20 -11.93 7.10
N ALA A 120 6.30 -12.68 7.04
CA ALA A 120 7.63 -12.08 6.87
C ALA A 120 7.75 -11.34 5.53
N GLY A 121 7.21 -11.89 4.45
CA GLY A 121 7.14 -11.24 3.14
C GLY A 121 6.36 -9.92 3.17
N VAL A 122 5.19 -9.89 3.81
CA VAL A 122 4.40 -8.66 4.02
C VAL A 122 5.19 -7.63 4.81
N TYR A 123 5.85 -8.05 5.89
CA TYR A 123 6.69 -7.14 6.69
C TYR A 123 7.83 -6.52 5.87
N GLN A 124 8.55 -7.35 5.10
CA GLN A 124 9.63 -6.86 4.22
C GLN A 124 9.10 -5.88 3.16
N ALA A 125 7.94 -6.18 2.58
CA ALA A 125 7.29 -5.31 1.62
C ALA A 125 6.92 -3.94 2.23
N HIS A 126 6.31 -3.92 3.43
CA HIS A 126 6.01 -2.68 4.15
C HIS A 126 7.27 -1.89 4.49
N MET A 127 8.37 -2.58 4.86
CA MET A 127 9.65 -1.90 5.10
C MET A 127 10.18 -1.25 3.82
N GLY A 128 10.11 -1.94 2.67
CA GLY A 128 10.48 -1.39 1.36
C GLY A 128 9.66 -0.15 1.02
N GLN A 129 8.34 -0.23 1.10
CA GLN A 129 7.42 0.88 0.85
C GLN A 129 7.71 2.10 1.75
N ARG A 130 8.04 1.87 3.03
CA ARG A 130 8.41 2.96 3.95
C ARG A 130 9.66 3.69 3.49
N TYR A 131 10.67 2.99 2.95
CA TYR A 131 11.87 3.63 2.42
C TYR A 131 11.57 4.40 1.13
N GLU A 132 10.76 3.84 0.23
CA GLU A 132 10.32 4.52 -1.00
C GLU A 132 9.51 5.79 -0.67
N LEU A 133 8.57 5.69 0.27
CA LEU A 133 7.80 6.84 0.76
C LEU A 133 8.72 7.90 1.40
N ALA A 134 9.70 7.50 2.21
CA ALA A 134 10.65 8.44 2.79
C ALA A 134 11.46 9.20 1.73
N ALA A 135 11.90 8.52 0.67
CA ALA A 135 12.59 9.16 -0.45
C ALA A 135 11.68 10.15 -1.20
N ALA A 136 10.41 9.78 -1.46
CA ALA A 136 9.44 10.67 -2.09
C ALA A 136 9.13 11.90 -1.24
N LEU A 137 9.01 11.74 0.09
CA LEU A 137 8.80 12.84 1.03
C LEU A 137 10.02 13.76 1.12
N ALA A 138 11.24 13.22 1.15
CA ALA A 138 12.45 14.03 1.15
C ALA A 138 12.54 14.91 -0.09
N ALA A 139 12.22 14.36 -1.27
CA ALA A 139 12.16 15.14 -2.51
C ALA A 139 11.09 16.23 -2.44
N ALA A 140 9.90 15.92 -1.90
CA ALA A 140 8.82 16.88 -1.74
C ALA A 140 9.19 18.03 -0.80
N PHE A 141 9.80 17.75 0.33
CA PHE A 141 10.25 18.76 1.31
C PHE A 141 11.35 19.66 0.73
N ALA A 142 12.26 19.11 -0.08
CA ALA A 142 13.28 19.89 -0.77
C ALA A 142 12.67 20.85 -1.80
N GLU A 143 11.64 20.42 -2.55
CA GLU A 143 10.89 21.26 -3.48
C GLU A 143 10.18 22.43 -2.76
N GLU A 144 9.52 22.15 -1.62
CA GLU A 144 8.85 23.15 -0.79
C GLU A 144 9.84 24.19 -0.23
N ALA A 145 11.01 23.75 0.26
CA ALA A 145 12.06 24.62 0.75
C ALA A 145 12.61 25.52 -0.35
N ALA A 146 12.83 24.99 -1.54
CA ALA A 146 13.29 25.77 -2.70
C ALA A 146 12.23 26.79 -3.17
N GLY A 147 10.93 26.41 -3.15
CA GLY A 147 9.81 27.27 -3.54
C GLY A 147 9.56 28.43 -2.58
N ASN A 148 9.81 28.25 -1.29
CA ASN A 148 9.58 29.27 -0.25
C ASN A 148 10.71 30.31 -0.14
N GLY A 149 11.73 30.28 -1.01
CA GLY A 149 12.82 31.28 -1.03
C GLY A 149 13.71 31.26 0.20
N THR A 150 13.58 30.28 1.08
CA THR A 150 14.51 30.02 2.20
C THR A 150 15.68 29.17 1.71
N ALA A 151 16.38 29.66 0.68
CA ALA A 151 17.77 29.31 0.50
C ALA A 151 18.49 29.89 1.73
N ALA A 152 18.52 29.13 2.82
CA ALA A 152 19.34 29.44 3.96
C ALA A 152 20.78 29.63 3.44
N ALA A 153 21.26 30.83 3.50
CA ALA A 153 22.68 31.14 3.43
C ALA A 153 23.35 30.35 4.56
N GLY A 154 23.77 29.15 4.26
CA GLY A 154 24.38 28.17 5.13
C GLY A 154 25.60 27.59 4.47
N ALA A 155 26.73 28.30 4.62
CA ALA A 155 28.10 27.82 4.64
C ALA A 155 28.48 26.80 3.56
N ALA A 156 29.15 27.32 2.54
CA ALA A 156 30.13 26.56 1.78
C ALA A 156 31.14 25.90 2.75
N VAL A 157 30.99 24.61 2.99
CA VAL A 157 32.07 23.73 3.42
C VAL A 157 32.44 22.87 2.24
N THR A 158 33.57 23.21 1.67
CA THR A 158 34.26 22.50 0.60
C THR A 158 34.64 21.09 1.06
N GLY A 159 34.30 20.08 0.26
CA GLY A 159 35.04 18.82 0.16
C GLY A 159 34.41 17.63 0.87
N ASP A 160 33.66 16.84 0.19
CA ASP A 160 33.92 15.41 -0.11
C ASP A 160 32.80 14.86 -1.00
N GLU A 161 33.19 14.12 -2.01
CA GLU A 161 32.29 13.50 -2.97
C GLU A 161 31.60 12.31 -2.31
N GLY A 162 30.23 12.35 -2.14
CA GLY A 162 29.46 11.18 -1.74
C GLY A 162 28.23 11.49 -0.87
N GLY A 163 27.11 11.90 -1.47
CA GLY A 163 25.82 11.96 -0.79
C GLY A 163 25.43 13.35 -0.27
N THR A 164 24.97 14.21 -1.17
CA THR A 164 24.43 15.56 -0.86
C THR A 164 22.96 15.52 -0.42
N GLY A 165 22.63 14.74 0.63
CA GLY A 165 21.34 14.83 1.29
C GLY A 165 21.49 15.60 2.60
N ASP A 166 20.60 16.55 2.88
CA ASP A 166 20.50 17.16 4.20
C ASP A 166 20.15 16.05 5.22
N PRO A 167 21.07 15.70 6.17
CA PRO A 167 20.83 14.60 7.11
C PRO A 167 19.62 14.85 8.01
N ALA A 168 19.26 16.10 8.28
CA ALA A 168 18.10 16.47 9.08
C ALA A 168 16.81 16.29 8.28
N GLY A 169 16.80 16.68 7.01
CA GLY A 169 15.66 16.47 6.08
C GLY A 169 15.42 15.00 5.81
N ASP A 170 16.48 14.19 5.66
CA ASP A 170 16.35 12.73 5.51
C ASP A 170 15.73 12.08 6.77
N LEU A 171 16.16 12.47 7.97
CA LEU A 171 15.59 11.96 9.20
C LEU A 171 14.12 12.34 9.36
N LEU A 172 13.74 13.59 9.05
CA LEU A 172 12.36 14.05 9.09
C LEU A 172 11.49 13.21 8.14
N ALA A 173 11.90 13.06 6.89
CA ALA A 173 11.18 12.27 5.90
C ALA A 173 10.99 10.81 6.36
N ARG A 174 12.00 10.20 6.96
CA ARG A 174 11.95 8.83 7.49
C ARG A 174 10.99 8.70 8.69
N ILE A 175 10.96 9.69 9.59
CA ILE A 175 10.03 9.72 10.72
C ILE A 175 8.61 9.85 10.20
N VAL A 176 8.34 10.80 9.30
CA VAL A 176 7.01 11.03 8.72
C VAL A 176 6.54 9.81 7.93
N ALA A 177 7.41 9.20 7.12
CA ALA A 177 7.08 7.96 6.42
C ALA A 177 6.71 6.82 7.39
N GLY A 178 7.43 6.70 8.51
CA GLY A 178 7.13 5.73 9.56
C GLY A 178 5.75 5.95 10.19
N GLN A 179 5.41 7.19 10.51
CA GLN A 179 4.09 7.55 11.06
C GLN A 179 2.96 7.26 10.07
N ILE A 180 3.12 7.68 8.80
CA ILE A 180 2.15 7.42 7.74
C ILE A 180 1.96 5.91 7.57
N THR A 181 3.04 5.13 7.42
CA THR A 181 2.96 3.68 7.23
C THR A 181 2.25 3.00 8.40
N ALA A 182 2.58 3.34 9.64
CA ALA A 182 1.93 2.79 10.82
C ALA A 182 0.42 3.13 10.86
N THR A 183 0.07 4.35 10.53
CA THR A 183 -1.32 4.82 10.46
C THR A 183 -2.11 4.03 9.41
N LEU A 184 -1.57 3.89 8.19
CA LEU A 184 -2.23 3.16 7.11
C LEU A 184 -2.39 1.67 7.44
N THR A 185 -1.38 1.05 8.05
CA THR A 185 -1.47 -0.35 8.53
C THR A 185 -2.59 -0.50 9.55
N THR A 186 -2.72 0.43 10.50
CA THR A 186 -3.80 0.41 11.51
C THR A 186 -5.18 0.56 10.88
N LEU A 187 -5.34 1.44 9.90
CA LEU A 187 -6.60 1.58 9.13
C LEU A 187 -6.96 0.28 8.41
N GLN A 188 -5.99 -0.33 7.77
CA GLN A 188 -6.17 -1.61 7.07
C GLN A 188 -6.56 -2.73 8.03
N GLU A 189 -5.89 -2.86 9.17
CA GLU A 189 -6.22 -3.84 10.21
C GLU A 189 -7.64 -3.65 10.75
N ALA A 190 -8.04 -2.42 11.08
CA ALA A 190 -9.38 -2.11 11.56
C ALA A 190 -10.45 -2.47 10.51
N PHE A 191 -10.21 -2.16 9.24
CA PHE A 191 -11.10 -2.51 8.15
C PHE A 191 -11.28 -4.04 8.02
N PHE A 192 -10.18 -4.80 8.01
CA PHE A 192 -10.23 -6.26 7.92
C PHE A 192 -10.88 -6.90 9.15
N GLN A 193 -10.64 -6.38 10.36
CA GLN A 193 -11.30 -6.87 11.58
C GLN A 193 -12.82 -6.71 11.50
N ARG A 194 -13.32 -5.58 10.99
CA ARG A 194 -14.76 -5.35 10.78
C ARG A 194 -15.34 -6.36 9.79
N LEU A 195 -14.70 -6.58 8.65
CA LEU A 195 -15.15 -7.57 7.67
C LEU A 195 -15.12 -8.99 8.26
N ALA A 196 -14.08 -9.34 9.02
CA ALA A 196 -13.96 -10.65 9.66
C ALA A 196 -15.03 -10.88 10.74
N SER A 197 -15.52 -9.81 11.39
CA SER A 197 -16.63 -9.88 12.35
C SER A 197 -18.00 -10.01 11.68
N GLY A 198 -18.06 -10.03 10.33
CA GLY A 198 -19.29 -10.15 9.57
C GLY A 198 -19.96 -8.83 9.22
N MET A 199 -19.30 -7.69 9.44
CA MET A 199 -19.82 -6.40 9.02
C MET A 199 -19.97 -6.34 7.50
N PRO A 200 -21.10 -5.82 6.97
CA PRO A 200 -21.27 -5.62 5.53
C PRO A 200 -20.17 -4.71 4.95
N LEU A 201 -19.71 -5.02 3.73
CA LEU A 201 -18.63 -4.25 3.08
C LEU A 201 -18.97 -2.76 2.94
N GLU A 202 -20.22 -2.44 2.62
CA GLU A 202 -20.69 -1.05 2.49
C GLU A 202 -20.56 -0.28 3.81
N GLU A 203 -20.93 -0.91 4.93
CA GLU A 203 -20.80 -0.31 6.25
C GLU A 203 -19.34 -0.19 6.68
N ALA A 204 -18.53 -1.22 6.45
CA ALA A 204 -17.10 -1.19 6.73
C ALA A 204 -16.38 -0.11 5.90
N GLY A 205 -16.77 0.09 4.64
CA GLY A 205 -16.26 1.15 3.77
C GLY A 205 -16.65 2.55 4.24
N ARG A 206 -17.88 2.75 4.69
CA ARG A 206 -18.33 4.02 5.26
C ARG A 206 -17.53 4.38 6.51
N LEU A 207 -17.34 3.41 7.43
CA LEU A 207 -16.52 3.62 8.63
C LEU A 207 -15.04 3.87 8.28
N LEU A 208 -14.53 3.23 7.24
CA LEU A 208 -13.17 3.50 6.76
C LEU A 208 -13.00 4.95 6.33
N ALA A 209 -14.02 5.55 5.69
CA ALA A 209 -13.97 6.97 5.32
C ALA A 209 -13.82 7.89 6.53
N ASP A 210 -14.59 7.63 7.61
CA ASP A 210 -14.50 8.38 8.87
C ASP A 210 -13.13 8.16 9.55
N ASP A 211 -12.63 6.91 9.54
CA ASP A 211 -11.33 6.56 10.10
C ASP A 211 -10.18 7.24 9.35
N VAL A 212 -10.26 7.36 8.02
CA VAL A 212 -9.28 8.07 7.19
C VAL A 212 -9.21 9.53 7.61
N GLU A 213 -10.35 10.21 7.78
CA GLU A 213 -10.35 11.60 8.23
C GLU A 213 -9.70 11.76 9.60
N LEU A 214 -10.09 10.92 10.57
CA LEU A 214 -9.49 10.91 11.90
C LEU A 214 -7.99 10.67 11.86
N ALA A 215 -7.55 9.68 11.09
CA ALA A 215 -6.15 9.30 11.00
C ALA A 215 -5.28 10.42 10.40
N PHE A 216 -5.74 11.05 9.33
CA PHE A 216 -5.01 12.15 8.71
C PHE A 216 -5.06 13.44 9.56
N ASP A 217 -6.15 13.71 10.29
CA ASP A 217 -6.19 14.79 11.26
C ASP A 217 -5.17 14.59 12.39
N LEU A 218 -4.98 13.35 12.87
CA LEU A 218 -3.95 13.03 13.86
C LEU A 218 -2.53 13.18 13.31
N LEU A 219 -2.30 12.81 12.04
CA LEU A 219 -1.00 13.00 11.39
C LEU A 219 -0.64 14.49 11.23
N GLU A 220 -1.62 15.35 10.93
CA GLU A 220 -1.41 16.79 10.77
C GLU A 220 -1.26 17.54 12.10
N ASN A 221 -2.13 17.22 13.06
CA ASN A 221 -2.27 18.02 14.29
C ASN A 221 -1.64 17.34 15.51
N GLY A 222 -1.06 16.15 15.35
CA GLY A 222 -0.55 15.34 16.45
C GLY A 222 -1.68 14.83 17.36
N LEU A 223 -1.34 14.46 18.60
CA LEU A 223 -2.29 13.90 19.57
C LEU A 223 -3.28 14.93 20.17
N LYS A 224 -3.33 16.14 19.66
CA LYS A 224 -4.33 17.13 20.06
C LYS A 224 -5.53 17.03 19.12
N PRO A 225 -6.63 16.37 19.52
CA PRO A 225 -7.84 16.42 18.73
C PRO A 225 -8.26 17.88 18.57
N LYS A 226 -8.68 18.30 17.37
CA LYS A 226 -9.38 19.57 17.20
C LYS A 226 -10.52 19.57 18.21
N ASN A 227 -10.45 20.43 19.24
CA ASN A 227 -11.60 20.70 20.09
C ASN A 227 -12.70 21.14 19.16
N GLY A 228 -13.71 20.28 18.98
CA GLY A 228 -14.91 20.66 18.26
C GLY A 228 -15.45 21.94 18.89
N ASP A 229 -15.46 22.98 18.09
CA ASP A 229 -16.08 24.25 18.42
C ASP A 229 -17.56 23.97 18.70
N LYS A 230 -17.90 23.75 19.99
CA LYS A 230 -19.26 23.69 20.44
C LYS A 230 -19.69 25.12 20.71
N SER A 231 -20.18 25.77 19.66
CA SER A 231 -21.03 26.94 19.78
C SER A 231 -22.48 26.53 19.59
#